data_f3486b8d1ced1fb90e3d77b283fc7d9d
#
_entry.id   f3486b8d1ced1fb90e3d77b283fc7d9d
#
_cell.length_a   1.000
_cell.length_b   1.000
_cell.length_c   1.000
_cell.angle_alpha   90.00
_cell.angle_beta   90.00
_cell.angle_gamma   90.00
#
_symmetry.space_group_name_H-M   'P 1'
#
loop_
_entity.id
_entity.type
_entity.pdbx_description
1 polymer ?
#
loop_
_entity_poly.entity_id
_entity_poly.type
_entity_poly.pdbx_seq_one_letter_code
_entity_poly.pdbx_strand_id
1 'polypeptide(L)' 'MQIPFDQMQHVLYKLFKKHQFSEEKAKLMAKVFAENTLAGVNSH' A
#
# COMPACT_ATOMS: atom_id res chain seq x y z
N MET A 1 12.07 6.84 12.19
CA MET A 1 10.67 6.58 12.56
C MET A 1 10.05 5.67 11.53
N GLN A 2 9.41 4.61 11.98
CA GLN A 2 8.85 3.62 11.07
C GLN A 2 7.33 3.79 10.97
N ILE A 3 6.82 3.62 9.76
CA ILE A 3 5.40 3.68 9.53
C ILE A 3 4.84 2.26 9.58
N PRO A 4 3.83 2.01 10.42
CA PRO A 4 3.24 0.68 10.48
C PRO A 4 2.73 0.23 9.12
N PHE A 5 2.83 -1.07 8.85
CA PHE A 5 2.37 -1.63 7.58
C PHE A 5 0.90 -1.29 7.33
N ASP A 6 0.08 -1.42 8.37
CA ASP A 6 -1.34 -1.14 8.23
C ASP A 6 -1.59 0.31 7.82
N GLN A 7 -0.84 1.23 8.40
CA GLN A 7 -1.02 2.64 8.08
C GLN A 7 -0.60 2.92 6.65
N MET A 8 0.52 2.35 6.24
CA MET A 8 0.99 2.53 4.87
C MET A 8 -0.02 1.97 3.87
N GLN A 9 -0.53 0.78 4.15
CA GLN A 9 -1.51 0.16 3.26
C GLN A 9 -2.77 1.00 3.19
N HIS A 10 -3.20 1.56 4.31
CA HIS A 10 -4.40 2.39 4.33
C HIS A 10 -4.22 3.64 3.47
N VAL A 11 -3.06 4.28 3.58
CA VAL A 11 -2.79 5.47 2.78
C VAL A 11 -2.81 5.13 1.30
N LEU A 12 -2.18 4.03 0.92
CA LEU A 12 -2.18 3.61 -0.47
C LEU A 12 -3.59 3.27 -0.94
N TYR A 13 -4.36 2.62 -0.09
CA TYR A 13 -5.74 2.30 -0.44
C TYR A 13 -6.53 3.56 -0.75
N LYS A 14 -6.42 4.57 0.11
CA LYS A 14 -7.13 5.83 -0.11
C LYS A 14 -6.66 6.51 -1.40
N LEU A 15 -5.37 6.44 -1.66
CA LEU A 15 -4.82 7.04 -2.87
C LEU A 15 -5.40 6.37 -4.11
N PHE A 16 -5.44 5.04 -4.13
CA PHE A 16 -5.97 4.33 -5.28
C PHE A 16 -7.47 4.56 -5.44
N LYS A 17 -8.21 4.67 -4.33
CA LYS A 17 -9.62 4.99 -4.40
C LYS A 17 -9.82 6.37 -5.03
N LYS A 18 -8.97 7.31 -4.69
CA LYS A 18 -9.05 8.65 -5.26
C LYS A 18 -8.85 8.60 -6.77
N HIS A 19 -8.05 7.66 -7.26
CA HIS A 19 -7.80 7.53 -8.68
C HIS A 19 -8.80 6.61 -9.37
N GLN A 20 -9.97 6.40 -8.74
CA GLN A 20 -11.09 5.70 -9.34
C GLN A 20 -10.87 4.19 -9.47
N PHE A 21 -9.98 3.65 -8.66
CA PHE A 21 -9.86 2.20 -8.58
C PHE A 21 -11.06 1.63 -7.85
N SER A 22 -11.51 0.44 -8.23
CA SER A 22 -12.55 -0.23 -7.49
C SER A 22 -12.04 -0.59 -6.10
N GLU A 23 -12.97 -0.85 -5.17
CA GLU A 23 -12.58 -1.14 -3.81
C GLU A 23 -11.67 -2.37 -3.74
N GLU A 24 -12.03 -3.42 -4.44
CA GLU A 24 -11.22 -4.63 -4.45
C GLU A 24 -9.84 -4.36 -5.04
N LYS A 25 -9.82 -3.66 -6.16
CA LYS A 25 -8.55 -3.39 -6.81
C LYS A 25 -7.68 -2.46 -5.95
N ALA A 26 -8.29 -1.46 -5.33
CA ALA A 26 -7.56 -0.55 -4.46
C ALA A 26 -6.93 -1.31 -3.30
N LYS A 27 -7.68 -2.22 -2.70
CA LYS A 27 -7.14 -3.01 -1.60
C LYS A 27 -6.00 -3.89 -2.06
N LEU A 28 -6.18 -4.56 -3.19
CA LEU A 28 -5.15 -5.45 -3.70
C LEU A 28 -3.89 -4.67 -4.03
N MET A 29 -4.03 -3.57 -4.75
CA MET A 29 -2.87 -2.79 -5.13
C MET A 29 -2.17 -2.18 -3.93
N ALA A 30 -2.95 -1.73 -2.95
CA ALA A 30 -2.35 -1.17 -1.74
C ALA A 30 -1.52 -2.22 -1.01
N LYS A 31 -2.04 -3.44 -0.94
CA LYS A 31 -1.29 -4.52 -0.29
C LYS A 31 -0.01 -4.84 -1.04
N VAL A 32 -0.11 -4.98 -2.35
CA VAL A 32 1.06 -5.33 -3.16
C VAL A 32 2.13 -4.25 -3.05
N PHE A 33 1.72 -2.99 -3.16
CA PHE A 33 2.67 -1.90 -3.10
C PHE A 33 3.31 -1.78 -1.72
N ALA A 34 2.51 -1.98 -0.66
CA ALA A 34 3.06 -1.91 0.69
C ALA A 34 4.07 -3.03 0.92
N GLU A 35 3.75 -4.23 0.45
CA GLU A 35 4.67 -5.36 0.60
C GLU A 35 5.95 -5.12 -0.20
N ASN A 36 5.83 -4.61 -1.39
CA ASN A 36 7.00 -4.33 -2.21
C ASN A 36 7.88 -3.28 -1.58
N THR A 37 7.27 -2.26 -0.99
CA THR A 37 8.04 -1.22 -0.32
C THR A 37 8.84 -1.79 0.84
N LEU A 38 8.22 -2.63 1.65
CA LEU A 38 8.91 -3.25 2.77
C LEU A 38 10.03 -4.16 2.28
N ALA A 39 9.74 -4.95 1.25
CA ALA A 39 10.75 -5.86 0.70
C ALA A 39 11.91 -5.06 0.14
N GLY A 40 11.61 -3.95 -0.53
CA GLY A 40 12.66 -3.11 -1.08
C GLY A 40 13.55 -2.54 -0.01
N VAL A 41 12.97 -2.15 1.11
CA VAL A 41 13.75 -1.60 2.21
C VAL A 41 14.66 -2.66 2.79
N ASN A 42 14.21 -3.90 2.80
CA ASN A 42 14.96 -5.00 3.42
C ASN A 42 15.83 -5.75 2.44
N SER A 43 15.84 -5.39 1.20
CA SER A 43 16.53 -6.17 0.18
C SER A 43 18.05 -6.06 0.27
N HIS A 44 18.55 -5.34 1.20
CA HIS A 44 19.98 -5.25 1.44
C HIS A 44 20.32 -5.70 2.81
#